data_f80e8d08aa59b8cf16997abb46e875fa
#
_entry.id   f80e8d08aa59b8cf16997abb46e875fa
#
_cell.length_a   1.000
_cell.length_b   1.000
_cell.length_c   1.000
_cell.angle_alpha   90.00
_cell.angle_beta   90.00
_cell.angle_gamma   90.00
#
_symmetry.space_group_name_H-M   'P 1'
#
loop_
_entity.id
_entity.type
_entity.pdbx_description
1 polymer ?
#
loop_
_entity_poly.entity_id
_entity_poly.type
_entity_poly.pdbx_seq_one_letter_code
_entity_poly.pdbx_strand_id
1 'polypeptide(L)'
;MIFIFYIRSDKRNLSLVFLKARDFVIIKEAVVTGIPMLIFMAANFVKALGLNTIIMNLIGEDGMAVFTVCDNVLLIVEMLTGGIIGVIPNVAGILFGEKDYVGIRVLCKKMLKYSYMVLAVVFICVMVFTEQITILFGSSGGELGRQMVDSLRIFALCVVPYLWNKFMVSYYESIEETAIASFVTFLQNAIVVLPATLAGILIWRQIDGIGIDGIAVGFVVTEVVTAIAAYV
;
A
#
# COMPACT_ATOMS: atom_id res chain seq x y z
N MET A 1 14.69 25.37 9.81
CA MET A 1 15.69 25.80 10.80
C MET A 1 16.97 24.93 10.76
N ILE A 2 16.88 23.59 10.79
CA ILE A 2 18.04 22.65 10.72
C ILE A 2 18.88 22.86 9.44
N PHE A 3 18.25 23.07 8.29
CA PHE A 3 18.93 23.27 7.01
C PHE A 3 19.83 24.52 6.96
N ILE A 4 19.42 25.60 7.63
CA ILE A 4 20.20 26.84 7.74
C ILE A 4 21.45 26.63 8.62
N PHE A 5 21.32 25.85 9.69
CA PHE A 5 22.44 25.48 10.54
C PHE A 5 23.44 24.58 9.80
N TYR A 6 22.95 23.64 8.99
CA TYR A 6 23.81 22.76 8.19
C TYR A 6 24.60 23.53 7.11
N ILE A 7 23.97 24.47 6.41
CA ILE A 7 24.64 25.32 5.41
C ILE A 7 25.74 26.18 6.03
N ARG A 8 25.61 26.55 7.31
CA ARG A 8 26.57 27.37 8.06
C ARG A 8 27.68 26.57 8.72
N SER A 9 27.60 25.24 8.71
CA SER A 9 28.58 24.36 9.34
C SER A 9 29.80 24.15 8.44
N ASP A 10 31.01 24.24 9.00
CA ASP A 10 32.27 23.93 8.29
C ASP A 10 32.41 22.44 7.91
N LYS A 11 31.56 21.56 8.46
CA LYS A 11 31.52 20.11 8.17
C LYS A 11 30.49 19.74 7.08
N ARG A 12 30.07 20.70 6.27
CA ARG A 12 29.06 20.45 5.21
C ARG A 12 29.66 19.67 4.04
N ASN A 13 28.99 18.61 3.67
CA ASN A 13 29.25 17.85 2.43
C ASN A 13 28.41 18.33 1.25
N LEU A 14 27.43 19.24 1.46
CA LEU A 14 26.56 19.82 0.44
C LEU A 14 26.91 21.29 0.26
N SER A 15 27.13 21.71 -0.97
CA SER A 15 27.32 23.10 -1.37
C SER A 15 26.24 23.51 -2.37
N LEU A 16 25.76 24.76 -2.26
CA LEU A 16 24.88 25.34 -3.28
C LEU A 16 25.76 25.70 -4.50
N VAL A 17 25.54 24.97 -5.58
CA VAL A 17 26.23 25.19 -6.85
C VAL A 17 25.22 25.56 -7.91
N PHE A 18 25.51 26.59 -8.72
CA PHE A 18 24.66 26.90 -9.88
C PHE A 18 24.80 25.82 -10.96
N LEU A 19 23.67 25.36 -11.45
CA LEU A 19 23.59 24.37 -12.54
C LEU A 19 24.27 24.89 -13.81
N LYS A 20 25.21 24.11 -14.34
CA LYS A 20 25.82 24.35 -15.63
C LYS A 20 25.19 23.48 -16.71
N ALA A 21 25.30 23.86 -17.97
CA ALA A 21 24.72 23.09 -19.09
C ALA A 21 25.18 21.61 -19.10
N ARG A 22 26.34 21.30 -18.51
CA ARG A 22 26.88 19.93 -18.36
C ARG A 22 26.12 19.10 -17.33
N ASP A 23 25.39 19.73 -16.43
CA ASP A 23 24.65 19.07 -15.36
C ASP A 23 23.28 18.55 -15.84
N PHE A 24 22.89 18.87 -17.08
CA PHE A 24 21.65 18.37 -17.71
C PHE A 24 21.62 16.83 -17.83
N VAL A 25 22.77 16.19 -17.95
CA VAL A 25 22.87 14.72 -17.96
C VAL A 25 22.46 14.15 -16.62
N ILE A 26 22.93 14.74 -15.51
CA ILE A 26 22.58 14.34 -14.14
C ILE A 26 21.10 14.55 -13.88
N ILE A 27 20.54 15.66 -14.37
CA ILE A 27 19.09 15.92 -14.25
C ILE A 27 18.28 14.86 -15.01
N LYS A 28 18.71 14.50 -16.22
CA LYS A 28 18.05 13.45 -17.00
C LYS A 28 18.08 12.11 -16.27
N GLU A 29 19.23 11.72 -15.73
CA GLU A 29 19.35 10.48 -14.93
C GLU A 29 18.47 10.52 -13.69
N ALA A 30 18.44 11.63 -12.94
CA ALA A 30 17.60 11.81 -11.78
C ALA A 30 16.10 11.71 -12.14
N VAL A 31 15.68 12.31 -13.26
CA VAL A 31 14.29 12.21 -13.74
C VAL A 31 13.95 10.77 -14.11
N VAL A 32 14.82 10.08 -14.84
CA VAL A 32 14.58 8.67 -15.23
C VAL A 32 14.47 7.77 -14.00
N THR A 33 15.34 7.98 -13.00
CA THR A 33 15.29 7.23 -11.74
C THR A 33 14.00 7.56 -10.92
N GLY A 34 13.44 8.76 -11.09
CA GLY A 34 12.19 9.16 -10.43
C GLY A 34 10.89 8.65 -11.12
N ILE A 35 10.97 8.15 -12.36
CA ILE A 35 9.79 7.66 -13.11
C ILE A 35 8.99 6.60 -12.33
N PRO A 36 9.58 5.57 -11.71
CA PRO A 36 8.82 4.58 -10.94
C PRO A 36 7.98 5.20 -9.84
N MET A 37 8.51 6.21 -9.14
CA MET A 37 7.77 6.93 -8.10
C MET A 37 6.60 7.74 -8.67
N LEU A 38 6.77 8.35 -9.85
CA LEU A 38 5.66 9.04 -10.54
C LEU A 38 4.57 8.07 -10.96
N ILE A 39 4.94 6.89 -11.47
CA ILE A 39 3.97 5.82 -11.81
C ILE A 39 3.21 5.37 -10.56
N PHE A 40 3.90 5.17 -9.45
CA PHE A 40 3.27 4.82 -8.18
C PHE A 40 2.26 5.90 -7.72
N MET A 41 2.65 7.17 -7.74
CA MET A 41 1.75 8.27 -7.37
C MET A 41 0.56 8.39 -8.32
N ALA A 42 0.78 8.27 -9.64
CA ALA A 42 -0.28 8.29 -10.62
C ALA A 42 -1.27 7.12 -10.44
N ALA A 43 -0.78 5.91 -10.16
CA ALA A 43 -1.62 4.75 -9.90
C ALA A 43 -2.48 4.94 -8.64
N ASN A 44 -1.91 5.48 -7.56
CA ASN A 44 -2.68 5.80 -6.34
C ASN A 44 -3.72 6.89 -6.58
N PHE A 45 -3.41 7.90 -7.39
CA PHE A 45 -4.38 8.94 -7.76
C PHE A 45 -5.55 8.37 -8.56
N VAL A 46 -5.27 7.51 -9.55
CA VAL A 46 -6.31 6.80 -10.34
C VAL A 46 -7.15 5.92 -9.43
N LYS A 47 -6.55 5.17 -8.50
CA LYS A 47 -7.24 4.39 -7.48
C LYS A 47 -8.20 5.26 -6.67
N ALA A 48 -7.71 6.35 -6.10
CA ALA A 48 -8.50 7.21 -5.23
C ALA A 48 -9.70 7.84 -5.98
N LEU A 49 -9.47 8.38 -7.17
CA LEU A 49 -10.55 8.96 -7.99
C LEU A 49 -11.54 7.89 -8.44
N GLY A 50 -11.04 6.75 -8.91
CA GLY A 50 -11.88 5.67 -9.42
C GLY A 50 -12.76 5.07 -8.33
N LEU A 51 -12.18 4.74 -7.17
CA LEU A 51 -12.93 4.20 -6.03
C LEU A 51 -13.97 5.20 -5.52
N ASN A 52 -13.58 6.46 -5.33
CA ASN A 52 -14.52 7.49 -4.91
C ASN A 52 -15.70 7.59 -5.90
N THR A 53 -15.43 7.61 -7.19
CA THR A 53 -16.47 7.69 -8.22
C THR A 53 -17.38 6.46 -8.21
N ILE A 54 -16.79 5.24 -8.13
CA ILE A 54 -17.55 4.00 -8.15
C ILE A 54 -18.44 3.90 -6.90
N ILE A 55 -17.88 4.12 -5.71
CA ILE A 55 -18.60 3.96 -4.45
C ILE A 55 -19.69 5.02 -4.30
N MET A 56 -19.39 6.29 -4.59
CA MET A 56 -20.37 7.37 -4.50
C MET A 56 -21.53 7.18 -5.47
N ASN A 57 -21.28 6.74 -6.71
CA ASN A 57 -22.35 6.56 -7.69
C ASN A 57 -23.20 5.30 -7.45
N LEU A 58 -22.64 4.25 -6.88
CA LEU A 58 -23.35 2.98 -6.71
C LEU A 58 -24.01 2.83 -5.33
N ILE A 59 -23.36 3.33 -4.28
CA ILE A 59 -23.82 3.14 -2.89
C ILE A 59 -24.15 4.48 -2.23
N GLY A 60 -23.34 5.51 -2.48
CA GLY A 60 -23.50 6.84 -1.88
C GLY A 60 -22.60 7.07 -0.67
N GLU A 61 -23.03 7.99 0.22
CA GLU A 61 -22.25 8.46 1.38
C GLU A 61 -21.98 7.34 2.39
N ASP A 62 -22.91 6.44 2.61
CA ASP A 62 -22.75 5.31 3.54
C ASP A 62 -21.62 4.37 3.10
N GLY A 63 -21.55 4.06 1.81
CA GLY A 63 -20.46 3.27 1.25
C GLY A 63 -19.10 3.95 1.39
N MET A 64 -19.04 5.27 1.19
CA MET A 64 -17.82 6.04 1.41
C MET A 64 -17.40 6.07 2.87
N ALA A 65 -18.34 6.17 3.80
CA ALA A 65 -18.05 6.11 5.22
C ALA A 65 -17.41 4.77 5.61
N VAL A 66 -18.01 3.66 5.18
CA VAL A 66 -17.47 2.31 5.41
C VAL A 66 -16.09 2.14 4.77
N PHE A 67 -15.93 2.55 3.51
CA PHE A 67 -14.65 2.48 2.81
C PHE A 67 -13.56 3.27 3.54
N THR A 68 -13.88 4.48 4.01
CA THR A 68 -12.93 5.34 4.72
C THR A 68 -12.43 4.68 6.02
N VAL A 69 -13.29 4.01 6.77
CA VAL A 69 -12.88 3.26 7.98
C VAL A 69 -11.93 2.14 7.60
N CYS A 70 -12.25 1.35 6.58
CA CYS A 70 -11.41 0.26 6.11
C CYS A 70 -10.04 0.75 5.61
N ASP A 71 -10.01 1.83 4.83
CA ASP A 71 -8.78 2.41 4.28
C ASP A 71 -7.88 2.99 5.39
N ASN A 72 -8.46 3.65 6.41
CA ASN A 72 -7.70 4.12 7.56
C ASN A 72 -7.09 2.97 8.39
N VAL A 73 -7.79 1.85 8.55
CA VAL A 73 -7.23 0.66 9.20
C VAL A 73 -6.08 0.09 8.37
N LEU A 74 -6.21 0.04 7.04
CA LEU A 74 -5.12 -0.38 6.14
C LEU A 74 -3.91 0.56 6.25
N LEU A 75 -4.14 1.86 6.36
CA LEU A 75 -3.07 2.85 6.56
C LEU A 75 -2.27 2.57 7.85
N ILE A 76 -2.95 2.24 8.95
CA ILE A 76 -2.28 1.86 10.20
C ILE A 76 -1.43 0.60 10.01
N VAL A 77 -1.96 -0.41 9.32
CA VAL A 77 -1.22 -1.63 8.97
C VAL A 77 0.01 -1.29 8.13
N GLU A 78 -0.15 -0.41 7.14
CA GLU A 78 0.94 0.05 6.27
C GLU A 78 2.05 0.75 7.06
N MET A 79 1.69 1.63 7.99
CA MET A 79 2.66 2.32 8.85
C MET A 79 3.44 1.33 9.73
N LEU A 80 2.78 0.35 10.33
CA LEU A 80 3.40 -0.64 11.22
C LEU A 80 4.31 -1.62 10.46
N THR A 81 3.86 -2.10 9.31
CA THR A 81 4.62 -3.07 8.50
C THR A 81 5.66 -2.40 7.62
N GLY A 82 5.39 -1.18 7.17
CA GLY A 82 6.26 -0.39 6.30
C GLY A 82 7.63 -0.12 6.90
N GLY A 83 7.71 0.09 8.22
CA GLY A 83 8.98 0.23 8.92
C GLY A 83 9.88 -1.01 8.82
N ILE A 84 9.29 -2.21 8.82
CA ILE A 84 10.03 -3.47 8.71
C ILE A 84 10.39 -3.75 7.24
N ILE A 85 9.41 -3.63 6.34
CA ILE A 85 9.59 -3.90 4.90
C ILE A 85 10.54 -2.87 4.27
N GLY A 86 10.49 -1.60 4.70
CA GLY A 86 11.34 -0.53 4.21
C GLY A 86 12.84 -0.73 4.46
N VAL A 87 13.22 -1.68 5.31
CA VAL A 87 14.64 -2.09 5.48
C VAL A 87 15.12 -2.89 4.28
N ILE A 88 14.22 -3.61 3.59
CA ILE A 88 14.60 -4.53 2.51
C ILE A 88 15.34 -3.80 1.37
N PRO A 89 14.83 -2.73 0.74
CA PRO A 89 15.52 -2.06 -0.35
C PRO A 89 16.90 -1.54 0.04
N ASN A 90 17.03 -1.03 1.28
CA ASN A 90 18.28 -0.45 1.75
C ASN A 90 19.38 -1.50 2.02
N VAL A 91 19.02 -2.59 2.71
CA VAL A 91 20.01 -3.62 3.11
C VAL A 91 20.21 -4.64 2.01
N ALA A 92 19.12 -5.11 1.37
CA ALA A 92 19.24 -6.09 0.30
C ALA A 92 19.92 -5.49 -0.95
N GLY A 93 19.74 -4.18 -1.23
CA GLY A 93 20.46 -3.51 -2.31
C GLY A 93 21.98 -3.51 -2.10
N ILE A 94 22.46 -3.32 -0.84
CA ILE A 94 23.90 -3.44 -0.54
C ILE A 94 24.37 -4.88 -0.75
N LEU A 95 23.67 -5.86 -0.22
CA LEU A 95 23.99 -7.27 -0.36
C LEU A 95 23.96 -7.72 -1.84
N PHE A 96 23.06 -7.15 -2.64
CA PHE A 96 22.97 -7.40 -4.06
C PHE A 96 24.22 -6.86 -4.81
N GLY A 97 24.65 -5.64 -4.47
CA GLY A 97 25.90 -5.07 -5.00
C GLY A 97 27.14 -5.90 -4.62
N GLU A 98 27.15 -6.50 -3.42
CA GLU A 98 28.20 -7.42 -2.95
C GLU A 98 28.05 -8.84 -3.49
N LYS A 99 26.99 -9.16 -4.24
CA LYS A 99 26.62 -10.50 -4.77
C LYS A 99 26.40 -11.55 -3.67
N ASP A 100 26.05 -11.11 -2.46
CA ASP A 100 25.69 -12.01 -1.35
C ASP A 100 24.21 -12.42 -1.41
N TYR A 101 23.89 -13.30 -2.33
CA TYR A 101 22.53 -13.84 -2.49
C TYR A 101 22.05 -14.68 -1.30
N VAL A 102 22.98 -15.21 -0.49
CA VAL A 102 22.65 -15.95 0.73
C VAL A 102 22.18 -14.96 1.79
N GLY A 103 22.89 -13.86 1.96
CA GLY A 103 22.51 -12.75 2.86
C GLY A 103 21.15 -12.18 2.52
N ILE A 104 20.86 -11.93 1.23
CA ILE A 104 19.54 -11.46 0.77
C ILE A 104 18.45 -12.44 1.18
N ARG A 105 18.63 -13.74 0.93
CA ARG A 105 17.63 -14.78 1.29
C ARG A 105 17.37 -14.82 2.80
N VAL A 106 18.42 -14.73 3.61
CA VAL A 106 18.30 -14.72 5.09
C VAL A 106 17.58 -13.46 5.55
N LEU A 107 17.93 -12.29 5.01
CA LEU A 107 17.28 -11.02 5.30
C LEU A 107 15.79 -11.09 4.98
N CYS A 108 15.43 -11.45 3.75
CA CYS A 108 14.05 -11.55 3.29
C CYS A 108 13.21 -12.49 4.15
N LYS A 109 13.73 -13.68 4.48
CA LYS A 109 13.05 -14.63 5.38
C LYS A 109 12.78 -14.03 6.77
N LYS A 110 13.77 -13.34 7.34
CA LYS A 110 13.61 -12.70 8.66
C LYS A 110 12.62 -11.55 8.60
N MET A 111 12.74 -10.65 7.63
CA MET A 111 11.84 -9.50 7.50
C MET A 111 10.40 -9.96 7.28
N LEU A 112 10.18 -10.93 6.39
CA LEU A 112 8.86 -11.50 6.15
C LEU A 112 8.27 -12.13 7.42
N LYS A 113 9.07 -12.91 8.15
CA LYS A 113 8.64 -13.52 9.43
C LYS A 113 8.21 -12.47 10.44
N TYR A 114 9.04 -11.44 10.66
CA TYR A 114 8.71 -10.39 11.63
C TYR A 114 7.50 -9.55 11.20
N SER A 115 7.39 -9.25 9.90
CA SER A 115 6.22 -8.55 9.37
C SER A 115 4.94 -9.34 9.58
N TYR A 116 4.92 -10.66 9.32
CA TYR A 116 3.76 -11.49 9.59
C TYR A 116 3.47 -11.65 11.09
N MET A 117 4.48 -11.64 11.97
CA MET A 117 4.23 -11.63 13.42
C MET A 117 3.52 -10.35 13.87
N VAL A 118 4.00 -9.19 13.42
CA VAL A 118 3.34 -7.90 13.70
C VAL A 118 1.93 -7.88 13.12
N LEU A 119 1.80 -8.34 11.86
CA LEU A 119 0.53 -8.41 11.17
C LEU A 119 -0.49 -9.28 11.91
N ALA A 120 -0.06 -10.44 12.43
CA ALA A 120 -0.94 -11.34 13.18
C ALA A 120 -1.50 -10.65 14.44
N VAL A 121 -0.66 -9.89 15.15
CA VAL A 121 -1.12 -9.11 16.31
C VAL A 121 -2.14 -8.05 15.89
N VAL A 122 -1.84 -7.30 14.82
CA VAL A 122 -2.75 -6.25 14.31
C VAL A 122 -4.06 -6.87 13.82
N PHE A 123 -4.00 -7.98 13.09
CA PHE A 123 -5.18 -8.70 12.62
C PHE A 123 -6.08 -9.13 13.77
N ILE A 124 -5.50 -9.73 14.82
CA ILE A 124 -6.24 -10.13 16.02
C ILE A 124 -6.84 -8.90 16.70
N CYS A 125 -6.08 -7.81 16.84
CA CYS A 125 -6.61 -6.57 17.42
C CYS A 125 -7.78 -6.01 16.61
N VAL A 126 -7.68 -5.96 15.27
CA VAL A 126 -8.77 -5.50 14.41
C VAL A 126 -9.99 -6.39 14.58
N MET A 127 -9.84 -7.73 14.58
CA MET A 127 -10.95 -8.68 14.75
C MET A 127 -11.63 -8.58 16.09
N VAL A 128 -10.87 -8.39 17.16
CA VAL A 128 -11.42 -8.31 18.54
C VAL A 128 -12.06 -6.96 18.81
N PHE A 129 -11.43 -5.88 18.35
CA PHE A 129 -11.84 -4.50 18.62
C PHE A 129 -12.59 -3.84 17.46
N THR A 130 -13.16 -4.61 16.53
CA THR A 130 -13.85 -4.07 15.34
C THR A 130 -14.94 -3.06 15.72
N GLU A 131 -15.77 -3.38 16.72
CA GLU A 131 -16.86 -2.49 17.17
C GLU A 131 -16.33 -1.19 17.78
N GLN A 132 -15.28 -1.28 18.59
CA GLN A 132 -14.65 -0.12 19.21
C GLN A 132 -13.98 0.78 18.15
N ILE A 133 -13.36 0.16 17.14
CA ILE A 133 -12.76 0.88 16.01
C ILE A 133 -13.86 1.64 15.26
N THR A 134 -14.97 1.01 14.91
CA THR A 134 -16.07 1.67 14.18
C THR A 134 -16.69 2.82 14.98
N ILE A 135 -16.86 2.66 16.31
CA ILE A 135 -17.31 3.74 17.18
C ILE A 135 -16.33 4.91 17.20
N LEU A 136 -15.01 4.65 17.23
CA LEU A 136 -13.98 5.69 17.19
C LEU A 136 -14.06 6.53 15.90
N PHE A 137 -14.46 5.89 14.79
CA PHE A 137 -14.66 6.58 13.50
C PHE A 137 -16.06 7.20 13.34
N GLY A 138 -16.82 7.32 14.43
CA GLY A 138 -18.08 8.06 14.46
C GLY A 138 -19.33 7.23 14.13
N SER A 139 -19.22 5.89 14.13
CA SER A 139 -20.40 5.05 14.02
C SER A 139 -21.31 5.25 15.24
N SER A 140 -22.50 5.79 15.00
CA SER A 140 -23.53 5.98 16.05
C SER A 140 -24.34 4.73 16.34
N GLY A 141 -23.94 3.57 15.84
CA GLY A 141 -24.74 2.32 15.90
C GLY A 141 -25.78 2.24 14.77
N GLY A 142 -26.76 1.39 14.94
CA GLY A 142 -27.78 1.15 13.91
C GLY A 142 -27.31 0.24 12.79
N GLU A 143 -27.97 0.31 11.63
CA GLU A 143 -27.69 -0.55 10.48
C GLU A 143 -26.32 -0.25 9.85
N LEU A 144 -25.99 1.02 9.68
CA LEU A 144 -24.70 1.45 9.15
C LEU A 144 -23.54 0.98 10.03
N GLY A 145 -23.70 1.02 11.37
CA GLY A 145 -22.69 0.52 12.29
C GLY A 145 -22.40 -0.97 12.14
N ARG A 146 -23.45 -1.78 11.92
CA ARG A 146 -23.29 -3.21 11.64
C ARG A 146 -22.56 -3.44 10.33
N GLN A 147 -22.95 -2.75 9.28
CA GLN A 147 -22.32 -2.84 7.97
C GLN A 147 -20.83 -2.44 8.04
N MET A 148 -20.47 -1.40 8.80
CA MET A 148 -19.08 -1.04 9.05
C MET A 148 -18.31 -2.17 9.74
N VAL A 149 -18.89 -2.84 10.74
CA VAL A 149 -18.26 -3.96 11.44
C VAL A 149 -18.05 -5.14 10.52
N ASP A 150 -19.07 -5.53 9.75
CA ASP A 150 -19.02 -6.68 8.86
C ASP A 150 -18.03 -6.44 7.71
N SER A 151 -18.11 -5.28 7.07
CA SER A 151 -17.17 -4.88 6.03
C SER A 151 -15.73 -4.80 6.53
N LEU A 152 -15.49 -4.28 7.75
CA LEU A 152 -14.13 -4.20 8.30
C LEU A 152 -13.55 -5.59 8.61
N ARG A 153 -14.38 -6.54 9.06
CA ARG A 153 -13.96 -7.94 9.26
C ARG A 153 -13.57 -8.62 7.95
N ILE A 154 -14.37 -8.43 6.90
CA ILE A 154 -14.03 -8.94 5.57
C ILE A 154 -12.76 -8.27 5.04
N PHE A 155 -12.69 -6.96 5.18
CA PHE A 155 -11.54 -6.17 4.72
C PHE A 155 -10.23 -6.57 5.43
N ALA A 156 -10.29 -6.95 6.71
CA ALA A 156 -9.11 -7.41 7.43
C ALA A 156 -8.44 -8.63 6.77
N LEU A 157 -9.18 -9.43 6.01
CA LEU A 157 -8.60 -10.56 5.27
C LEU A 157 -7.66 -10.11 4.14
N CYS A 158 -7.84 -8.90 3.58
CA CYS A 158 -6.96 -8.38 2.53
C CYS A 158 -5.55 -8.08 3.03
N VAL A 159 -5.37 -7.87 4.33
CA VAL A 159 -4.12 -7.42 4.93
C VAL A 159 -3.00 -8.47 4.77
N VAL A 160 -3.35 -9.76 4.75
CA VAL A 160 -2.37 -10.85 4.57
C VAL A 160 -1.75 -10.86 3.17
N PRO A 161 -2.53 -10.93 2.06
CA PRO A 161 -1.97 -10.83 0.72
C PRO A 161 -1.40 -9.43 0.43
N TYR A 162 -1.94 -8.35 1.03
CA TYR A 162 -1.37 -7.01 0.92
C TYR A 162 0.08 -6.95 1.41
N LEU A 163 0.39 -7.55 2.56
CA LEU A 163 1.75 -7.61 3.08
C LEU A 163 2.69 -8.34 2.10
N TRP A 164 2.21 -9.44 1.51
CA TRP A 164 2.97 -10.16 0.50
C TRP A 164 3.28 -9.29 -0.71
N ASN A 165 2.29 -8.57 -1.23
CA ASN A 165 2.47 -7.67 -2.37
C ASN A 165 3.50 -6.58 -2.07
N LYS A 166 3.43 -5.93 -0.92
CA LYS A 166 4.41 -4.92 -0.47
C LYS A 166 5.81 -5.51 -0.32
N PHE A 167 5.91 -6.73 0.22
CA PHE A 167 7.18 -7.43 0.32
C PHE A 167 7.79 -7.72 -1.05
N MET A 168 7.00 -8.23 -2.01
CA MET A 168 7.47 -8.52 -3.36
C MET A 168 7.92 -7.26 -4.10
N VAL A 169 7.17 -6.18 -4.01
CA VAL A 169 7.58 -4.87 -4.58
C VAL A 169 8.93 -4.43 -4.01
N SER A 170 9.09 -4.43 -2.69
CA SER A 170 10.34 -4.04 -2.04
C SER A 170 11.52 -4.97 -2.38
N TYR A 171 11.24 -6.26 -2.57
CA TYR A 171 12.23 -7.21 -3.03
C TYR A 171 12.71 -6.92 -4.46
N TYR A 172 11.77 -6.70 -5.41
CA TYR A 172 12.11 -6.35 -6.79
C TYR A 172 12.87 -5.02 -6.90
N GLU A 173 12.49 -4.03 -6.09
CA GLU A 173 13.24 -2.77 -6.00
C GLU A 173 14.69 -3.00 -5.52
N SER A 174 14.91 -3.91 -4.58
CA SER A 174 16.24 -4.19 -4.02
C SER A 174 17.20 -4.89 -4.97
N ILE A 175 16.68 -5.60 -5.96
CA ILE A 175 17.46 -6.29 -7.00
C ILE A 175 17.47 -5.52 -8.34
N GLU A 176 17.11 -4.24 -8.30
CA GLU A 176 17.08 -3.32 -9.45
C GLU A 176 16.04 -3.66 -10.54
N GLU A 177 15.12 -4.59 -10.27
CA GLU A 177 14.01 -4.95 -11.16
C GLU A 177 12.82 -3.99 -10.99
N THR A 178 13.09 -2.69 -11.13
CA THR A 178 12.12 -1.62 -10.89
C THR A 178 10.94 -1.65 -11.86
N ALA A 179 11.11 -2.21 -13.05
CA ALA A 179 10.02 -2.38 -14.02
C ALA A 179 8.96 -3.36 -13.50
N ILE A 180 9.39 -4.49 -12.90
CA ILE A 180 8.49 -5.48 -12.30
C ILE A 180 7.79 -4.88 -11.08
N ALA A 181 8.54 -4.22 -10.19
CA ALA A 181 7.98 -3.54 -9.03
C ALA A 181 6.89 -2.51 -9.42
N SER A 182 7.18 -1.68 -10.43
CA SER A 182 6.22 -0.70 -10.96
C SER A 182 5.01 -1.36 -11.59
N PHE A 183 5.19 -2.46 -12.34
CA PHE A 183 4.08 -3.20 -12.96
C PHE A 183 3.16 -3.81 -11.90
N VAL A 184 3.71 -4.48 -10.87
CA VAL A 184 2.92 -5.04 -9.76
C VAL A 184 2.13 -3.94 -9.04
N THR A 185 2.77 -2.81 -8.76
CA THR A 185 2.12 -1.67 -8.11
C THR A 185 1.00 -1.08 -8.97
N PHE A 186 1.21 -0.94 -10.27
CA PHE A 186 0.20 -0.43 -11.19
C PHE A 186 -0.95 -1.42 -11.38
N LEU A 187 -0.64 -2.71 -11.46
CA LEU A 187 -1.63 -3.78 -11.51
C LEU A 187 -2.56 -3.73 -10.28
N GLN A 188 -1.98 -3.65 -9.09
CA GLN A 188 -2.70 -3.57 -7.81
C GLN A 188 -3.57 -2.32 -7.73
N ASN A 189 -3.00 -1.13 -7.96
CA ASN A 189 -3.65 0.13 -7.65
C ASN A 189 -4.50 0.71 -8.79
N ALA A 190 -4.40 0.22 -10.01
CA ALA A 190 -5.19 0.75 -11.12
C ALA A 190 -5.97 -0.33 -11.87
N ILE A 191 -5.30 -1.40 -12.31
CA ILE A 191 -5.91 -2.37 -13.23
C ILE A 191 -6.88 -3.30 -12.51
N VAL A 192 -6.51 -3.84 -11.34
CA VAL A 192 -7.30 -4.87 -10.65
C VAL A 192 -8.29 -4.26 -9.66
N VAL A 193 -7.88 -3.25 -8.89
CA VAL A 193 -8.72 -2.72 -7.79
C VAL A 193 -10.06 -2.15 -8.28
N LEU A 194 -10.07 -1.40 -9.37
CA LEU A 194 -11.28 -0.75 -9.85
C LEU A 194 -12.31 -1.76 -10.37
N PRO A 195 -11.97 -2.68 -11.30
CA PRO A 195 -12.94 -3.67 -11.74
C PRO A 195 -13.29 -4.70 -10.66
N ALA A 196 -12.38 -5.06 -9.77
CA ALA A 196 -12.67 -5.98 -8.67
C ALA A 196 -13.64 -5.36 -7.66
N THR A 197 -13.47 -4.09 -7.30
CA THR A 197 -14.40 -3.38 -6.41
C THR A 197 -15.74 -3.18 -7.08
N LEU A 198 -15.78 -2.80 -8.36
CA LEU A 198 -17.01 -2.68 -9.13
C LEU A 198 -17.78 -4.01 -9.18
N ALA A 199 -17.09 -5.10 -9.52
CA ALA A 199 -17.69 -6.44 -9.57
C ALA A 199 -18.17 -6.88 -8.17
N GLY A 200 -17.37 -6.64 -7.14
CA GLY A 200 -17.73 -6.93 -5.75
C GLY A 200 -19.03 -6.24 -5.34
N ILE A 201 -19.15 -4.93 -5.59
CA ILE A 201 -20.38 -4.17 -5.29
C ILE A 201 -21.57 -4.71 -6.06
N LEU A 202 -21.43 -4.98 -7.38
CA LEU A 202 -22.53 -5.45 -8.21
C LEU A 202 -23.01 -6.86 -7.80
N ILE A 203 -22.09 -7.76 -7.47
CA ILE A 203 -22.41 -9.12 -7.04
C ILE A 203 -23.08 -9.07 -5.66
N TRP A 204 -22.50 -8.34 -4.70
CA TRP A 204 -23.00 -8.27 -3.34
C TRP A 204 -24.37 -7.58 -3.26
N ARG A 205 -24.58 -6.58 -4.11
CA ARG A 205 -25.89 -5.91 -4.24
C ARG A 205 -27.02 -6.86 -4.64
N GLN A 206 -26.73 -7.98 -5.29
CA GLN A 206 -27.75 -9.01 -5.58
C GLN A 206 -28.07 -9.85 -4.35
N ILE A 207 -27.19 -9.85 -3.33
CA ILE A 207 -27.35 -10.65 -2.11
C ILE A 207 -28.03 -9.83 -1.01
N ASP A 208 -27.53 -8.63 -0.72
CA ASP A 208 -27.99 -7.78 0.39
C ASP A 208 -28.82 -6.56 -0.05
N GLY A 209 -28.92 -6.31 -1.35
CA GLY A 209 -29.61 -5.15 -1.95
C GLY A 209 -28.83 -3.84 -1.92
N ILE A 210 -27.74 -3.74 -1.17
CA ILE A 210 -26.96 -2.50 -0.97
C ILE A 210 -25.57 -2.60 -1.61
N GLY A 211 -24.83 -3.68 -1.34
CA GLY A 211 -23.52 -3.96 -1.93
C GLY A 211 -22.34 -3.37 -1.17
N ILE A 212 -22.51 -2.93 0.08
CA ILE A 212 -21.44 -2.29 0.88
C ILE A 212 -20.29 -3.26 1.12
N ASP A 213 -20.59 -4.49 1.57
CA ASP A 213 -19.55 -5.51 1.83
C ASP A 213 -18.80 -5.92 0.57
N GLY A 214 -19.40 -5.70 -0.61
CA GLY A 214 -18.77 -5.91 -1.90
C GLY A 214 -17.52 -5.05 -2.12
N ILE A 215 -17.42 -3.90 -1.44
CA ILE A 215 -16.20 -3.06 -1.44
C ILE A 215 -15.06 -3.85 -0.80
N ALA A 216 -15.27 -4.38 0.39
CA ALA A 216 -14.27 -5.16 1.13
C ALA A 216 -13.85 -6.43 0.37
N VAL A 217 -14.81 -7.14 -0.20
CA VAL A 217 -14.56 -8.32 -1.05
C VAL A 217 -13.74 -7.95 -2.28
N GLY A 218 -14.04 -6.83 -2.95
CA GLY A 218 -13.26 -6.33 -4.09
C GLY A 218 -11.79 -6.08 -3.74
N PHE A 219 -11.52 -5.53 -2.56
CA PHE A 219 -10.16 -5.36 -2.06
C PHE A 219 -9.47 -6.70 -1.80
N VAL A 220 -10.13 -7.64 -1.13
CA VAL A 220 -9.56 -8.99 -0.90
C VAL A 220 -9.20 -9.66 -2.21
N VAL A 221 -10.09 -9.61 -3.21
CA VAL A 221 -9.83 -10.16 -4.54
C VAL A 221 -8.65 -9.47 -5.21
N THR A 222 -8.58 -8.14 -5.12
CA THR A 222 -7.46 -7.36 -5.66
C THR A 222 -6.12 -7.83 -5.10
N GLU A 223 -6.03 -7.93 -3.78
CA GLU A 223 -4.78 -8.31 -3.13
C GLU A 223 -4.37 -9.75 -3.45
N VAL A 224 -5.32 -10.66 -3.51
CA VAL A 224 -5.06 -12.07 -3.86
C VAL A 224 -4.62 -12.20 -5.33
N VAL A 225 -5.32 -11.57 -6.26
CA VAL A 225 -4.97 -11.61 -7.70
C VAL A 225 -3.58 -11.02 -7.92
N THR A 226 -3.29 -9.88 -7.29
CA THR A 226 -1.98 -9.24 -7.39
C THR A 226 -0.88 -10.10 -6.76
N ALA A 227 -1.15 -10.76 -5.63
CA ALA A 227 -0.18 -11.65 -4.98
C ALA A 227 0.17 -12.85 -5.86
N ILE A 228 -0.79 -13.41 -6.58
CA ILE A 228 -0.55 -14.48 -7.56
C ILE A 228 0.29 -13.93 -8.73
N ALA A 229 -0.06 -12.78 -9.26
CA ALA A 229 0.67 -12.17 -10.37
C ALA A 229 2.11 -11.77 -9.99
N ALA A 230 2.34 -11.35 -8.75
CA ALA A 230 3.67 -11.01 -8.26
C ALA A 230 4.58 -12.23 -8.01
N TYR A 231 4.01 -13.42 -7.90
CA TYR A 231 4.76 -14.67 -7.67
C TYR A 231 5.21 -15.32 -8.98
N VAL A 232 4.50 -15.10 -10.08
CA VAL A 232 4.78 -15.68 -11.41
C VAL A 232 5.86 -14.88 -12.13
#